data_f19693806fe89badead9cf96a109b759
#
_entry.id   f19693806fe89badead9cf96a109b759
#
_cell.length_a   1.000
_cell.length_b   1.000
_cell.length_c   1.000
_cell.angle_alpha   90.00
_cell.angle_beta   90.00
_cell.angle_gamma   90.00
#
_symmetry.space_group_name_H-M   'P 1'
#
loop_
_entity.id
_entity.type
_entity.pdbx_description
1 polymer ?
#
loop_
_entity_poly.entity_id
_entity_poly.type
_entity_poly.pdbx_seq_one_letter_code
_entity_poly.pdbx_strand_id
1 'polypeptide(L)'
;NSISAAAAAAVVALVVAFVWSDIVGSAGVIETFAMAELPSHTSRVADGDNVVVQTPSATTSDVLLPDGSRVMLGSGSRLEYPSDFGQNGVREVELTGQARFSVRHDAGRPFVVKSGNMSTKVLGTVFYVRSYHGSASSVVLLKGCVSVSSEDGGKGRMLSPGHQAVVDDKGDIKVEKADMAAVGGWTHGEFCFDDSRLEDVMNDIGSWYNVGIAFHSRSLLSVRIHFNFPRSVSLADVLQALNDLGVAQFRYADGRVSIEQK
;
A
#
# COMPACT_ATOMS: atom_id res chain seq x y z
N ASN A 1 -28.82 -31.75 -24.38
CA ASN A 1 -28.84 -30.46 -23.67
C ASN A 1 -27.45 -30.16 -23.14
N SER A 2 -26.59 -29.63 -23.97
CA SER A 2 -25.22 -29.25 -23.64
C SER A 2 -24.90 -27.93 -24.34
N ILE A 3 -25.36 -26.82 -23.74
CA ILE A 3 -24.92 -25.46 -24.11
C ILE A 3 -24.92 -24.65 -22.82
N SER A 4 -23.79 -24.53 -22.16
CA SER A 4 -23.54 -23.43 -21.15
C SER A 4 -22.13 -23.36 -20.54
N ALA A 5 -21.14 -24.12 -21.08
CA ALA A 5 -19.77 -24.01 -20.54
C ALA A 5 -18.79 -23.16 -21.41
N ALA A 6 -19.21 -22.76 -22.61
CA ALA A 6 -18.34 -22.05 -23.56
C ALA A 6 -18.42 -20.52 -23.48
N ALA A 7 -19.45 -19.97 -22.81
CA ALA A 7 -19.67 -18.52 -22.76
C ALA A 7 -18.86 -17.80 -21.65
N ALA A 8 -18.53 -18.50 -20.56
CA ALA A 8 -17.79 -17.89 -19.44
C ALA A 8 -16.29 -17.76 -19.71
N ALA A 9 -15.70 -18.64 -20.53
CA ALA A 9 -14.27 -18.59 -20.87
C ALA A 9 -13.93 -17.47 -21.88
N ALA A 10 -14.89 -17.06 -22.71
CA ALA A 10 -14.66 -16.04 -23.74
C ALA A 10 -14.64 -14.60 -23.17
N VAL A 11 -15.35 -14.33 -22.08
CA VAL A 11 -15.38 -13.01 -21.47
C VAL A 11 -14.09 -12.71 -20.68
N VAL A 12 -13.52 -13.72 -20.00
CA VAL A 12 -12.25 -13.58 -19.27
C VAL A 12 -11.07 -13.40 -20.23
N ALA A 13 -11.09 -14.11 -21.39
CA ALA A 13 -10.03 -13.95 -22.41
C ALA A 13 -10.07 -12.59 -23.12
N LEU A 14 -11.25 -11.96 -23.26
CA LEU A 14 -11.38 -10.63 -23.87
C LEU A 14 -10.93 -9.50 -22.93
N VAL A 15 -11.16 -9.62 -21.64
CA VAL A 15 -10.68 -8.63 -20.65
C VAL A 15 -9.17 -8.68 -20.51
N VAL A 16 -8.56 -9.87 -20.51
CA VAL A 16 -7.09 -10.03 -20.46
C VAL A 16 -6.44 -9.57 -21.78
N ALA A 17 -7.08 -9.77 -22.94
CA ALA A 17 -6.55 -9.31 -24.23
C ALA A 17 -6.66 -7.78 -24.40
N PHE A 18 -7.67 -7.13 -23.81
CA PHE A 18 -7.82 -5.66 -23.88
C PHE A 18 -6.80 -4.94 -22.98
N VAL A 19 -6.48 -5.53 -21.82
CA VAL A 19 -5.41 -5.01 -20.92
C VAL A 19 -4.02 -5.18 -21.54
N TRP A 20 -3.80 -6.24 -22.35
CA TRP A 20 -2.50 -6.49 -23.00
C TRP A 20 -2.25 -5.63 -24.26
N SER A 21 -3.28 -5.16 -24.95
CA SER A 21 -3.09 -4.34 -26.16
C SER A 21 -2.71 -2.88 -25.84
N ASP A 22 -3.08 -2.35 -24.68
CA ASP A 22 -2.66 -1.01 -24.26
C ASP A 22 -1.27 -0.97 -23.62
N ILE A 23 -0.75 -2.12 -23.12
CA ILE A 23 0.59 -2.21 -22.53
C ILE A 23 1.71 -2.16 -23.59
N VAL A 24 1.44 -2.51 -24.83
CA VAL A 24 2.46 -2.60 -25.91
C VAL A 24 2.55 -1.32 -26.75
N GLY A 25 1.67 -0.32 -26.56
CA GLY A 25 1.50 0.83 -27.44
C GLY A 25 2.19 2.14 -27.04
N SER A 26 2.70 2.33 -25.84
CA SER A 26 3.36 3.57 -25.44
C SER A 26 4.76 3.35 -24.89
N ALA A 27 5.75 3.30 -25.78
CA ALA A 27 7.16 3.34 -25.43
C ALA A 27 7.45 4.61 -24.61
N GLY A 28 7.49 4.49 -23.29
CA GLY A 28 7.89 5.59 -22.40
C GLY A 28 7.02 5.85 -21.16
N VAL A 29 5.81 5.31 -21.06
CA VAL A 29 4.95 5.51 -19.88
C VAL A 29 5.31 4.52 -18.79
N ILE A 30 5.53 5.02 -17.57
CA ILE A 30 5.87 4.22 -16.39
C ILE A 30 4.68 4.29 -15.44
N GLU A 31 3.95 3.19 -15.30
CA GLU A 31 2.90 3.07 -14.29
C GLU A 31 3.52 2.69 -12.95
N THR A 32 3.28 3.52 -11.93
CA THR A 32 3.81 3.31 -10.58
C THR A 32 2.73 2.91 -9.57
N PHE A 33 1.46 3.11 -9.93
CA PHE A 33 0.32 2.69 -9.13
C PHE A 33 -0.88 2.40 -10.03
N ALA A 34 -1.54 1.26 -9.82
CA ALA A 34 -2.75 0.85 -10.53
C ALA A 34 -3.99 0.97 -9.62
N MET A 35 -5.10 1.38 -10.21
CA MET A 35 -6.40 1.43 -9.55
C MET A 35 -6.90 0.03 -9.21
N ALA A 36 -7.53 -0.13 -8.04
CA ALA A 36 -8.12 -1.40 -7.58
C ALA A 36 -9.64 -1.31 -7.50
N GLU A 37 -10.32 -2.45 -7.60
CA GLU A 37 -11.74 -2.54 -7.27
C GLU A 37 -11.91 -2.50 -5.75
N LEU A 38 -12.58 -1.46 -5.24
CA LEU A 38 -12.76 -1.23 -3.82
C LEU A 38 -14.26 -1.21 -3.44
N PRO A 39 -14.60 -1.64 -2.22
CA PRO A 39 -15.95 -1.52 -1.69
C PRO A 39 -16.33 -0.04 -1.52
N SER A 40 -17.62 0.28 -1.58
CA SER A 40 -18.13 1.64 -1.33
C SER A 40 -18.14 2.04 0.14
N HIS A 41 -17.98 1.07 1.06
CA HIS A 41 -17.93 1.28 2.51
C HIS A 41 -17.00 0.22 3.13
N THR A 42 -16.50 0.48 4.34
CA THR A 42 -15.70 -0.53 5.05
C THR A 42 -16.52 -1.79 5.25
N SER A 43 -16.01 -2.90 4.73
CA SER A 43 -16.62 -4.22 4.88
C SER A 43 -15.83 -5.07 5.89
N ARG A 44 -16.56 -5.87 6.67
CA ARG A 44 -15.98 -6.90 7.53
C ARG A 44 -16.78 -8.18 7.33
N VAL A 45 -16.14 -9.18 6.76
CA VAL A 45 -16.80 -10.44 6.38
C VAL A 45 -16.01 -11.61 6.98
N ALA A 46 -16.75 -12.62 7.50
CA ALA A 46 -16.14 -13.89 7.86
C ALA A 46 -15.94 -14.72 6.57
N ASP A 47 -14.75 -15.25 6.40
CA ASP A 47 -14.38 -16.15 5.31
C ASP A 47 -13.77 -17.43 5.90
N GLY A 48 -14.60 -18.42 6.09
CA GLY A 48 -14.27 -19.61 6.87
C GLY A 48 -13.89 -19.25 8.32
N ASP A 49 -12.70 -19.67 8.75
CA ASP A 49 -12.15 -19.36 10.07
C ASP A 49 -11.45 -17.96 10.11
N ASN A 50 -11.36 -17.27 8.96
CA ASN A 50 -10.75 -15.97 8.83
C ASN A 50 -11.77 -14.83 8.86
N VAL A 51 -11.30 -13.63 9.18
CA VAL A 51 -12.02 -12.37 9.05
C VAL A 51 -11.28 -11.52 8.03
N VAL A 52 -12.02 -11.02 7.06
CA VAL A 52 -11.52 -10.09 6.04
C VAL A 52 -12.11 -8.71 6.30
N VAL A 53 -11.25 -7.70 6.40
CA VAL A 53 -11.64 -6.29 6.49
C VAL A 53 -11.09 -5.56 5.27
N GLN A 54 -11.97 -4.84 4.56
CA GLN A 54 -11.59 -3.99 3.43
C GLN A 54 -12.03 -2.55 3.67
N THR A 55 -11.15 -1.61 3.33
CA THR A 55 -11.39 -0.17 3.45
C THR A 55 -11.61 0.43 2.06
N PRO A 56 -12.63 1.28 1.85
CA PRO A 56 -12.81 2.00 0.60
C PRO A 56 -11.69 3.04 0.37
N SER A 57 -11.72 3.72 -0.79
CA SER A 57 -10.83 4.85 -1.06
C SER A 57 -11.12 6.04 -0.12
N ALA A 58 -10.14 6.90 0.06
CA ALA A 58 -10.21 8.13 0.85
C ALA A 58 -10.73 7.96 2.30
N THR A 59 -10.48 6.80 2.90
CA THR A 59 -10.96 6.44 4.23
C THR A 59 -9.92 5.61 4.99
N THR A 60 -9.98 5.64 6.31
CA THR A 60 -9.26 4.74 7.20
C THR A 60 -10.22 3.97 8.09
N SER A 61 -9.82 2.80 8.57
CA SER A 61 -10.64 1.97 9.47
C SER A 61 -9.82 1.44 10.63
N ASP A 62 -10.37 1.53 11.85
CA ASP A 62 -9.76 0.94 13.04
C ASP A 62 -10.24 -0.50 13.23
N VAL A 63 -9.30 -1.42 13.32
CA VAL A 63 -9.55 -2.85 13.52
C VAL A 63 -8.94 -3.29 14.85
N LEU A 64 -9.75 -3.87 15.74
CA LEU A 64 -9.28 -4.53 16.94
C LEU A 64 -9.16 -6.03 16.66
N LEU A 65 -7.95 -6.55 16.81
CA LEU A 65 -7.64 -7.97 16.61
C LEU A 65 -7.97 -8.81 17.85
N PRO A 66 -8.13 -10.14 17.71
CA PRO A 66 -8.48 -11.04 18.82
C PRO A 66 -7.50 -11.02 19.99
N ASP A 67 -6.22 -10.73 19.75
CA ASP A 67 -5.18 -10.62 20.78
C ASP A 67 -5.14 -9.26 21.50
N GLY A 68 -6.00 -8.33 21.11
CA GLY A 68 -6.05 -6.95 21.60
C GLY A 68 -5.09 -5.99 20.89
N SER A 69 -4.39 -6.44 19.84
CA SER A 69 -3.64 -5.56 18.94
C SER A 69 -4.59 -4.65 18.15
N ARG A 70 -4.13 -3.44 17.82
CA ARG A 70 -4.91 -2.47 17.05
C ARG A 70 -4.26 -2.23 15.70
N VAL A 71 -5.08 -2.16 14.67
CA VAL A 71 -4.65 -1.87 13.30
C VAL A 71 -5.48 -0.70 12.78
N MET A 72 -4.81 0.39 12.40
CA MET A 72 -5.41 1.44 11.57
C MET A 72 -5.15 1.05 10.12
N LEU A 73 -6.20 0.65 9.42
CA LEU A 73 -6.15 0.22 8.03
C LEU A 73 -6.37 1.41 7.11
N GLY A 74 -5.49 1.60 6.13
CA GLY A 74 -5.50 2.75 5.22
C GLY A 74 -6.48 2.60 4.06
N SER A 75 -6.54 3.63 3.23
CA SER A 75 -7.36 3.69 2.02
C SER A 75 -7.05 2.50 1.10
N GLY A 76 -8.10 1.89 0.53
CA GLY A 76 -7.97 0.82 -0.43
C GLY A 76 -7.24 -0.43 0.07
N SER A 77 -7.24 -0.64 1.38
CA SER A 77 -6.48 -1.72 2.01
C SER A 77 -7.36 -2.88 2.43
N ARG A 78 -6.77 -4.07 2.43
CA ARG A 78 -7.39 -5.34 2.84
C ARG A 78 -6.53 -5.99 3.91
N LEU A 79 -7.14 -6.33 5.03
CA LEU A 79 -6.53 -7.09 6.12
C LEU A 79 -7.30 -8.40 6.32
N GLU A 80 -6.57 -9.51 6.32
CA GLU A 80 -7.09 -10.83 6.63
C GLU A 80 -6.39 -11.39 7.86
N TYR A 81 -7.17 -11.99 8.76
CA TYR A 81 -6.67 -12.58 10.00
C TYR A 81 -7.60 -13.68 10.51
N PRO A 82 -7.10 -14.68 11.25
CA PRO A 82 -7.93 -15.68 11.89
C PRO A 82 -8.90 -15.06 12.91
N SER A 83 -10.11 -15.57 13.01
CA SER A 83 -11.10 -15.14 14.00
C SER A 83 -10.61 -15.35 15.44
N ASP A 84 -9.69 -16.32 15.66
CA ASP A 84 -8.95 -16.56 16.88
C ASP A 84 -7.50 -16.96 16.53
N PHE A 85 -6.50 -16.29 17.15
CA PHE A 85 -5.09 -16.67 17.01
C PHE A 85 -4.71 -17.93 17.82
N GLY A 86 -5.65 -18.53 18.55
CA GLY A 86 -5.37 -19.66 19.43
C GLY A 86 -4.47 -19.31 20.62
N GLN A 87 -4.20 -20.31 21.45
CA GLN A 87 -3.37 -20.17 22.66
C GLN A 87 -1.87 -20.37 22.38
N ASN A 88 -1.55 -21.17 21.36
CA ASN A 88 -0.17 -21.54 21.03
C ASN A 88 0.07 -21.28 19.54
N GLY A 89 1.21 -20.65 19.23
CA GLY A 89 1.62 -20.45 17.84
C GLY A 89 1.91 -19.00 17.47
N VAL A 90 1.89 -18.75 16.18
CA VAL A 90 2.16 -17.45 15.58
C VAL A 90 0.84 -16.69 15.39
N ARG A 91 0.81 -15.41 15.74
CA ARG A 91 -0.30 -14.50 15.39
C ARG A 91 -0.02 -13.95 14.01
N GLU A 92 -0.60 -14.57 12.99
CA GLU A 92 -0.34 -14.20 11.59
C GLU A 92 -1.52 -13.44 11.00
N VAL A 93 -1.22 -12.39 10.23
CA VAL A 93 -2.18 -11.61 9.46
C VAL A 93 -1.60 -11.34 8.07
N GLU A 94 -2.49 -11.18 7.09
CA GLU A 94 -2.14 -10.81 5.73
C GLU A 94 -2.66 -9.41 5.41
N LEU A 95 -1.79 -8.57 4.82
CA LEU A 95 -2.09 -7.19 4.46
C LEU A 95 -1.83 -6.95 2.97
N THR A 96 -2.83 -6.44 2.27
CA THR A 96 -2.65 -5.74 0.98
C THR A 96 -3.03 -4.28 1.19
N GLY A 97 -2.16 -3.35 0.78
CA GLY A 97 -2.36 -1.93 1.00
C GLY A 97 -1.47 -1.37 2.11
N GLN A 98 -2.01 -0.51 2.97
CA GLN A 98 -1.21 0.10 4.03
C GLN A 98 -1.93 0.06 5.38
N ALA A 99 -1.16 -0.16 6.45
CA ALA A 99 -1.68 -0.19 7.79
C ALA A 99 -0.65 0.26 8.84
N ARG A 100 -1.15 0.87 9.92
CA ARG A 100 -0.40 1.07 11.16
C ARG A 100 -0.79 0.01 12.16
N PHE A 101 0.19 -0.74 12.61
CA PHE A 101 0.02 -1.77 13.64
C PHE A 101 0.47 -1.24 14.99
N SER A 102 -0.33 -1.47 16.02
CA SER A 102 0.04 -1.33 17.43
C SER A 102 -0.15 -2.69 18.09
N VAL A 103 0.90 -3.51 18.03
CA VAL A 103 0.84 -4.92 18.43
C VAL A 103 1.02 -5.05 19.93
N ARG A 104 0.09 -5.78 20.57
CA ARG A 104 0.19 -6.13 21.99
C ARG A 104 1.40 -7.03 22.23
N HIS A 105 2.18 -6.69 23.25
CA HIS A 105 3.38 -7.45 23.58
C HIS A 105 3.04 -8.86 24.05
N ASP A 106 3.65 -9.86 23.39
CA ASP A 106 3.61 -11.27 23.75
C ASP A 106 4.89 -11.97 23.25
N ALA A 107 5.83 -12.20 24.16
CA ALA A 107 7.12 -12.80 23.83
C ALA A 107 7.02 -14.29 23.45
N GLY A 108 5.96 -14.98 23.92
CA GLY A 108 5.72 -16.39 23.64
C GLY A 108 5.06 -16.65 22.29
N ARG A 109 4.36 -15.65 21.73
CA ARG A 109 3.62 -15.77 20.47
C ARG A 109 3.99 -14.60 19.55
N PRO A 110 4.93 -14.79 18.64
CA PRO A 110 5.30 -13.77 17.67
C PRO A 110 4.09 -13.35 16.83
N PHE A 111 4.07 -12.05 16.45
CA PHE A 111 3.11 -11.49 15.51
C PHE A 111 3.78 -11.33 14.16
N VAL A 112 3.15 -11.83 13.10
CA VAL A 112 3.69 -11.81 11.74
C VAL A 112 2.69 -11.12 10.82
N VAL A 113 3.17 -10.13 10.07
CA VAL A 113 2.42 -9.52 8.97
C VAL A 113 3.03 -10.01 7.66
N LYS A 114 2.25 -10.73 6.86
CA LYS A 114 2.56 -11.04 5.48
C LYS A 114 2.02 -9.94 4.57
N SER A 115 2.83 -9.42 3.67
CA SER A 115 2.45 -8.33 2.78
C SER A 115 3.28 -8.35 1.50
N GLY A 116 2.64 -8.72 0.38
CA GLY A 116 3.34 -8.97 -0.88
C GLY A 116 4.42 -10.04 -0.69
N ASN A 117 5.66 -9.72 -1.06
CA ASN A 117 6.82 -10.60 -0.89
C ASN A 117 7.57 -10.36 0.43
N MET A 118 6.98 -9.62 1.39
CA MET A 118 7.60 -9.24 2.65
C MET A 118 6.92 -9.92 3.84
N SER A 119 7.71 -10.44 4.77
CA SER A 119 7.27 -10.94 6.07
C SER A 119 7.88 -10.09 7.18
N THR A 120 7.01 -9.52 8.02
CA THR A 120 7.38 -8.64 9.14
C THR A 120 7.04 -9.30 10.46
N LYS A 121 8.06 -9.64 11.28
CA LYS A 121 7.90 -10.35 12.57
C LYS A 121 8.21 -9.43 13.73
N VAL A 122 7.30 -9.41 14.73
CA VAL A 122 7.41 -8.59 15.94
C VAL A 122 6.93 -9.36 17.17
N LEU A 123 7.28 -8.86 18.38
CA LEU A 123 6.78 -9.38 19.66
C LEU A 123 5.85 -8.40 20.39
N GLY A 124 5.92 -7.10 20.05
CA GLY A 124 5.13 -6.04 20.66
C GLY A 124 5.71 -4.68 20.25
N THR A 125 5.17 -4.10 19.21
CA THR A 125 5.85 -3.09 18.41
C THR A 125 4.80 -2.17 17.78
N VAL A 126 5.15 -0.90 17.55
CA VAL A 126 4.37 0.03 16.75
C VAL A 126 5.12 0.29 15.45
N PHE A 127 4.48 -0.02 14.32
CA PHE A 127 5.10 0.07 13.01
C PHE A 127 4.06 0.30 11.91
N TYR A 128 4.53 0.76 10.75
CA TYR A 128 3.76 0.89 9.52
C TYR A 128 4.17 -0.16 8.53
N VAL A 129 3.21 -0.64 7.74
CA VAL A 129 3.44 -1.48 6.56
C VAL A 129 2.73 -0.84 5.39
N ARG A 130 3.38 -0.82 4.23
CA ARG A 130 2.81 -0.45 2.94
C ARG A 130 3.18 -1.50 1.91
N SER A 131 2.17 -2.08 1.26
CA SER A 131 2.33 -3.11 0.23
C SER A 131 1.11 -3.12 -0.69
N TYR A 132 1.10 -2.24 -1.68
CA TYR A 132 0.10 -2.22 -2.74
C TYR A 132 0.59 -3.07 -3.92
N HIS A 133 -0.35 -3.63 -4.69
CA HIS A 133 0.00 -4.37 -5.90
C HIS A 133 0.80 -3.48 -6.87
N GLY A 134 1.86 -4.04 -7.45
CA GLY A 134 2.73 -3.32 -8.39
C GLY A 134 3.70 -2.31 -7.76
N SER A 135 3.79 -2.26 -6.43
CA SER A 135 4.72 -1.40 -5.69
C SER A 135 5.61 -2.21 -4.77
N ALA A 136 6.82 -1.74 -4.54
CA ALA A 136 7.70 -2.31 -3.52
C ALA A 136 7.03 -2.30 -2.14
N SER A 137 7.20 -3.38 -1.38
CA SER A 137 6.69 -3.47 -0.01
C SER A 137 7.64 -2.75 0.95
N SER A 138 7.10 -2.05 1.94
CA SER A 138 7.92 -1.36 2.94
C SER A 138 7.34 -1.47 4.34
N VAL A 139 8.24 -1.42 5.33
CA VAL A 139 7.89 -1.35 6.74
C VAL A 139 8.72 -0.27 7.42
N VAL A 140 8.06 0.58 8.21
CA VAL A 140 8.68 1.65 9.01
C VAL A 140 8.50 1.32 10.49
N LEU A 141 9.60 1.31 11.24
CA LEU A 141 9.56 1.07 12.68
C LEU A 141 9.41 2.38 13.46
N LEU A 142 8.35 2.48 14.26
CA LEU A 142 8.12 3.62 15.17
C LEU A 142 8.64 3.35 16.58
N LYS A 143 8.31 2.19 17.15
CA LYS A 143 8.67 1.83 18.53
C LYS A 143 8.82 0.32 18.65
N GLY A 144 9.86 -0.13 19.32
CA GLY A 144 10.13 -1.55 19.60
C GLY A 144 11.19 -2.12 18.67
N CYS A 145 10.93 -3.31 18.15
CA CYS A 145 11.86 -4.06 17.31
C CYS A 145 11.10 -4.82 16.23
N VAL A 146 11.60 -4.78 15.00
CA VAL A 146 11.04 -5.47 13.84
C VAL A 146 12.13 -6.31 13.17
N SER A 147 11.80 -7.55 12.84
CA SER A 147 12.57 -8.38 11.91
C SER A 147 11.84 -8.48 10.58
N VAL A 148 12.48 -8.08 9.49
CA VAL A 148 11.95 -8.11 8.12
C VAL A 148 12.68 -9.16 7.33
N SER A 149 11.94 -10.02 6.63
CA SER A 149 12.49 -11.00 5.69
C SER A 149 11.69 -10.97 4.38
N SER A 150 12.30 -11.43 3.30
CA SER A 150 11.57 -11.83 2.11
C SER A 150 10.73 -13.08 2.41
N GLU A 151 9.63 -13.27 1.69
CA GLU A 151 8.76 -14.45 1.84
C GLU A 151 9.52 -15.75 1.54
N ASP A 152 10.50 -15.72 0.64
CA ASP A 152 11.36 -16.87 0.29
C ASP A 152 12.31 -17.34 1.42
N GLY A 153 12.21 -16.76 2.62
CA GLY A 153 12.92 -17.23 3.82
C GLY A 153 14.37 -16.78 3.94
N GLY A 154 14.75 -15.68 3.31
CA GLY A 154 16.07 -15.05 3.46
C GLY A 154 16.39 -14.63 4.90
N LYS A 155 17.67 -14.31 5.19
CA LYS A 155 18.09 -13.79 6.50
C LYS A 155 17.34 -12.50 6.83
N GLY A 156 16.58 -12.53 7.92
CA GLY A 156 15.85 -11.36 8.41
C GLY A 156 16.78 -10.18 8.71
N ARG A 157 16.32 -8.97 8.38
CA ARG A 157 16.96 -7.69 8.74
C ARG A 157 16.25 -7.10 9.94
N MET A 158 17.02 -6.70 10.95
CA MET A 158 16.49 -5.99 12.11
C MET A 158 16.41 -4.49 11.84
N LEU A 159 15.29 -3.87 12.19
CA LEU A 159 15.12 -2.43 12.11
C LEU A 159 15.29 -1.78 13.48
N SER A 160 15.85 -0.57 13.46
CA SER A 160 15.82 0.39 14.59
C SER A 160 14.70 1.41 14.40
N PRO A 161 14.13 2.00 15.46
CA PRO A 161 13.14 3.07 15.35
C PRO A 161 13.63 4.21 14.44
N GLY A 162 12.72 4.76 13.62
CA GLY A 162 13.02 5.80 12.64
C GLY A 162 13.64 5.28 11.33
N HIS A 163 13.75 3.97 11.17
CA HIS A 163 14.23 3.34 9.93
C HIS A 163 13.10 2.58 9.24
N GLN A 164 13.26 2.44 7.92
CA GLN A 164 12.42 1.59 7.07
C GLN A 164 13.24 0.50 6.40
N ALA A 165 12.57 -0.62 6.11
CA ALA A 165 13.02 -1.58 5.13
C ALA A 165 12.10 -1.54 3.92
N VAL A 166 12.68 -1.54 2.74
CA VAL A 166 12.00 -1.66 1.45
C VAL A 166 12.41 -2.99 0.84
N VAL A 167 11.43 -3.78 0.45
CA VAL A 167 11.61 -5.08 -0.23
C VAL A 167 11.14 -4.91 -1.67
N ASP A 168 12.06 -5.08 -2.62
CA ASP A 168 11.75 -4.98 -4.04
C ASP A 168 11.14 -6.30 -4.58
N ASP A 169 10.75 -6.30 -5.85
CA ASP A 169 10.12 -7.47 -6.51
C ASP A 169 11.06 -8.71 -6.59
N LYS A 170 12.37 -8.51 -6.40
CA LYS A 170 13.36 -9.60 -6.36
C LYS A 170 13.57 -10.15 -4.95
N GLY A 171 12.93 -9.54 -3.94
CA GLY A 171 13.10 -9.89 -2.53
C GLY A 171 14.35 -9.28 -1.88
N ASP A 172 15.04 -8.34 -2.56
CA ASP A 172 16.17 -7.63 -1.98
C ASP A 172 15.70 -6.61 -0.94
N ILE A 173 16.34 -6.63 0.25
CA ILE A 173 15.95 -5.78 1.38
C ILE A 173 16.95 -4.63 1.52
N LYS A 174 16.47 -3.41 1.31
CA LYS A 174 17.20 -2.17 1.58
C LYS A 174 16.71 -1.56 2.89
N VAL A 175 17.64 -1.23 3.78
CA VAL A 175 17.35 -0.52 5.04
C VAL A 175 17.88 0.90 4.95
N GLU A 176 17.04 1.89 5.27
CA GLU A 176 17.37 3.31 5.22
C GLU A 176 16.57 4.11 6.28
N LYS A 177 16.87 5.41 6.44
CA LYS A 177 16.07 6.28 7.30
C LYS A 177 14.68 6.47 6.70
N ALA A 178 13.65 6.41 7.56
CA ALA A 178 12.27 6.64 7.14
C ALA A 178 11.97 8.16 7.05
N ASP A 179 11.09 8.52 6.11
CA ASP A 179 10.42 9.82 6.12
C ASP A 179 9.34 9.83 7.21
N MET A 180 9.74 10.32 8.39
CA MET A 180 8.85 10.35 9.56
C MET A 180 7.75 11.39 9.43
N ALA A 181 7.91 12.42 8.56
CA ALA A 181 6.87 13.41 8.29
C ALA A 181 5.72 12.77 7.50
N ALA A 182 6.03 12.05 6.42
CA ALA A 182 5.04 11.31 5.64
C ALA A 182 4.29 10.28 6.50
N VAL A 183 5.01 9.54 7.34
CA VAL A 183 4.41 8.57 8.28
C VAL A 183 3.52 9.25 9.32
N GLY A 184 3.93 10.41 9.87
CA GLY A 184 3.14 11.19 10.81
C GLY A 184 1.90 11.80 10.16
N GLY A 185 2.04 12.41 8.99
CA GLY A 185 0.96 13.05 8.23
C GLY A 185 -0.21 12.11 7.98
N TRP A 186 0.10 10.86 7.60
CA TRP A 186 -0.95 9.85 7.36
C TRP A 186 -1.88 9.63 8.57
N THR A 187 -1.34 9.63 9.80
CA THR A 187 -2.16 9.45 11.02
C THR A 187 -2.98 10.68 11.39
N HIS A 188 -2.60 11.85 10.91
CA HIS A 188 -3.30 13.11 11.17
C HIS A 188 -4.23 13.54 10.03
N GLY A 189 -4.36 12.71 8.99
CA GLY A 189 -5.21 13.01 7.83
C GLY A 189 -4.60 14.04 6.89
N GLU A 190 -3.28 14.07 6.78
CA GLU A 190 -2.53 14.97 5.92
C GLU A 190 -1.63 14.22 4.93
N PHE A 191 -1.46 14.78 3.76
CA PHE A 191 -0.30 14.54 2.91
C PHE A 191 0.81 15.43 3.41
N CYS A 192 1.87 14.88 3.95
CA CYS A 192 2.99 15.64 4.50
C CYS A 192 4.29 15.02 3.98
N PHE A 193 4.92 15.72 3.05
CA PHE A 193 6.14 15.28 2.40
C PHE A 193 7.20 16.38 2.52
N ASP A 194 8.38 15.99 2.98
CA ASP A 194 9.53 16.88 3.13
C ASP A 194 10.71 16.29 2.36
N ASP A 195 11.13 16.95 1.29
CA ASP A 195 12.18 16.48 0.37
C ASP A 195 11.93 15.05 -0.16
N SER A 196 10.65 14.72 -0.40
CA SER A 196 10.22 13.39 -0.84
C SER A 196 10.26 13.27 -2.36
N ARG A 197 10.52 12.04 -2.87
CA ARG A 197 10.50 11.78 -4.31
C ARG A 197 9.09 11.93 -4.86
N LEU A 198 8.97 12.52 -6.05
CA LEU A 198 7.67 12.71 -6.70
C LEU A 198 6.94 11.36 -6.92
N GLU A 199 7.68 10.30 -7.22
CA GLU A 199 7.13 8.94 -7.31
C GLU A 199 6.42 8.52 -6.01
N ASP A 200 7.07 8.72 -4.86
CA ASP A 200 6.52 8.32 -3.55
C ASP A 200 5.29 9.16 -3.20
N VAL A 201 5.34 10.47 -3.47
CA VAL A 201 4.21 11.39 -3.28
C VAL A 201 3.02 10.98 -4.14
N MET A 202 3.24 10.74 -5.43
CA MET A 202 2.17 10.38 -6.35
C MET A 202 1.58 8.99 -6.06
N ASN A 203 2.40 8.04 -5.63
CA ASN A 203 1.91 6.72 -5.21
C ASN A 203 1.05 6.80 -3.93
N ASP A 204 1.35 7.70 -3.00
CA ASP A 204 0.49 7.93 -1.83
C ASP A 204 -0.85 8.59 -2.22
N ILE A 205 -0.80 9.58 -3.12
CA ILE A 205 -2.00 10.21 -3.68
C ILE A 205 -2.84 9.18 -4.46
N GLY A 206 -2.20 8.39 -5.32
CA GLY A 206 -2.86 7.33 -6.09
C GLY A 206 -3.57 6.32 -5.19
N SER A 207 -2.92 5.88 -4.11
CA SER A 207 -3.50 4.94 -3.16
C SER A 207 -4.66 5.53 -2.35
N TRP A 208 -4.58 6.83 -2.02
CA TRP A 208 -5.63 7.51 -1.27
C TRP A 208 -6.91 7.68 -2.11
N TYR A 209 -6.78 8.23 -3.31
CA TYR A 209 -7.92 8.49 -4.20
C TYR A 209 -8.32 7.29 -5.06
N ASN A 210 -7.55 6.19 -5.02
CA ASN A 210 -7.71 5.03 -5.90
C ASN A 210 -7.70 5.42 -7.37
N VAL A 211 -6.63 6.06 -7.79
CA VAL A 211 -6.41 6.48 -9.19
C VAL A 211 -5.07 5.97 -9.68
N GLY A 212 -4.99 5.54 -10.92
CA GLY A 212 -3.73 5.12 -11.55
C GLY A 212 -2.73 6.27 -11.61
N ILE A 213 -1.44 5.97 -11.51
CA ILE A 213 -0.34 6.94 -11.61
C ILE A 213 0.57 6.54 -12.76
N ALA A 214 0.77 7.43 -13.71
CA ALA A 214 1.57 7.20 -14.90
C ALA A 214 2.53 8.36 -15.17
N PHE A 215 3.84 8.05 -15.19
CA PHE A 215 4.90 9.00 -15.52
C PHE A 215 5.31 8.85 -16.98
N HIS A 216 5.38 9.97 -17.71
CA HIS A 216 5.84 10.04 -19.09
C HIS A 216 7.36 10.30 -19.20
N SER A 217 8.07 10.46 -18.08
CA SER A 217 9.51 10.61 -18.06
C SER A 217 10.14 10.03 -16.80
N ARG A 218 11.19 9.23 -16.95
CA ARG A 218 11.95 8.65 -15.83
C ARG A 218 12.61 9.71 -14.94
N SER A 219 12.97 10.86 -15.50
CA SER A 219 13.58 11.93 -14.73
C SER A 219 12.66 12.50 -13.66
N LEU A 220 11.33 12.44 -13.87
CA LEU A 220 10.35 12.93 -12.92
C LEU A 220 10.23 12.04 -11.67
N LEU A 221 10.51 10.75 -11.74
CA LEU A 221 10.42 9.82 -10.60
C LEU A 221 11.28 10.28 -9.42
N SER A 222 12.46 10.85 -9.70
CA SER A 222 13.44 11.25 -8.68
C SER A 222 13.38 12.73 -8.31
N VAL A 223 12.52 13.52 -8.94
CA VAL A 223 12.31 14.93 -8.56
C VAL A 223 11.86 14.98 -7.10
N ARG A 224 12.48 15.89 -6.33
CA ARG A 224 12.14 16.04 -4.92
C ARG A 224 11.24 17.25 -4.72
N ILE A 225 10.20 17.06 -3.91
CA ILE A 225 9.25 18.13 -3.60
C ILE A 225 8.96 18.19 -2.11
N HIS A 226 8.56 19.39 -1.67
CA HIS A 226 7.94 19.64 -0.37
C HIS A 226 6.45 19.87 -0.64
N PHE A 227 5.60 19.08 0.01
CA PHE A 227 4.17 19.15 -0.21
C PHE A 227 3.41 18.81 1.08
N ASN A 228 2.51 19.69 1.47
CA ASN A 228 1.64 19.48 2.64
C ASN A 228 0.22 19.89 2.27
N PHE A 229 -0.74 18.95 2.41
CA PHE A 229 -2.12 19.17 2.04
C PHE A 229 -3.07 18.25 2.83
N PRO A 230 -4.26 18.73 3.25
CA PRO A 230 -5.22 17.87 3.93
C PRO A 230 -5.73 16.75 3.02
N ARG A 231 -5.86 15.53 3.55
CA ARG A 231 -6.43 14.39 2.81
C ARG A 231 -7.94 14.50 2.58
N SER A 232 -8.61 15.47 3.24
CA SER A 232 -10.05 15.71 3.12
C SER A 232 -10.45 16.49 1.87
N VAL A 233 -9.49 17.03 1.10
CA VAL A 233 -9.76 17.80 -0.12
C VAL A 233 -9.96 16.91 -1.33
N SER A 234 -10.46 17.49 -2.43
CA SER A 234 -10.65 16.74 -3.68
C SER A 234 -9.32 16.45 -4.39
N LEU A 235 -9.28 15.38 -5.22
CA LEU A 235 -8.14 15.11 -6.08
C LEU A 235 -7.82 16.30 -7.01
N ALA A 236 -8.85 16.99 -7.49
CA ALA A 236 -8.67 18.16 -8.37
C ALA A 236 -7.89 19.27 -7.67
N ASP A 237 -8.20 19.57 -6.40
CA ASP A 237 -7.50 20.59 -5.62
C ASP A 237 -6.03 20.20 -5.34
N VAL A 238 -5.80 18.91 -5.05
CA VAL A 238 -4.44 18.37 -4.86
C VAL A 238 -3.62 18.52 -6.14
N LEU A 239 -4.18 18.13 -7.30
CA LEU A 239 -3.48 18.23 -8.57
C LEU A 239 -3.26 19.70 -9.00
N GLN A 240 -4.18 20.59 -8.68
CA GLN A 240 -3.98 22.01 -8.90
C GLN A 240 -2.80 22.54 -8.07
N ALA A 241 -2.75 22.22 -6.78
CA ALA A 241 -1.64 22.61 -5.91
C ALA A 241 -0.29 22.04 -6.40
N LEU A 242 -0.26 20.79 -6.89
CA LEU A 242 0.95 20.21 -7.49
C LEU A 242 1.35 20.91 -8.80
N ASN A 243 0.39 21.30 -9.65
CA ASN A 243 0.65 22.08 -10.86
C ASN A 243 1.25 23.46 -10.54
N ASP A 244 0.82 24.07 -9.44
CA ASP A 244 1.31 25.39 -9.00
C ASP A 244 2.77 25.34 -8.53
N LEU A 245 3.28 24.16 -8.12
CA LEU A 245 4.71 23.97 -7.83
C LEU A 245 5.59 24.11 -9.10
N GLY A 246 5.02 23.91 -10.29
CA GLY A 246 5.71 24.11 -11.56
C GLY A 246 6.77 23.05 -11.91
N VAL A 247 6.88 21.94 -11.16
CA VAL A 247 7.89 20.88 -11.36
C VAL A 247 7.53 19.91 -12.47
N ALA A 248 6.22 19.73 -12.71
CA ALA A 248 5.65 18.85 -13.73
C ALA A 248 4.24 19.32 -14.09
N GLN A 249 3.63 18.70 -15.10
CA GLN A 249 2.22 18.86 -15.41
C GLN A 249 1.46 17.60 -15.00
N PHE A 250 0.39 17.80 -14.19
CA PHE A 250 -0.46 16.74 -13.67
C PHE A 250 -1.84 16.85 -14.30
N ARG A 251 -2.32 15.78 -14.92
CA ARG A 251 -3.64 15.73 -15.57
C ARG A 251 -4.36 14.46 -15.15
N TYR A 252 -5.63 14.59 -14.79
CA TYR A 252 -6.48 13.44 -14.49
C TYR A 252 -7.44 13.19 -15.64
N ALA A 253 -7.43 11.97 -16.17
CA ALA A 253 -8.37 11.47 -17.16
C ALA A 253 -8.51 9.95 -17.03
N ASP A 254 -9.69 9.43 -17.29
CA ASP A 254 -9.96 7.98 -17.39
C ASP A 254 -9.44 7.15 -16.19
N GLY A 255 -9.64 7.67 -14.96
CA GLY A 255 -9.21 7.00 -13.74
C GLY A 255 -7.71 7.07 -13.45
N ARG A 256 -6.94 7.87 -14.21
CA ARG A 256 -5.48 7.94 -14.14
C ARG A 256 -4.98 9.38 -14.06
N VAL A 257 -3.93 9.60 -13.30
CA VAL A 257 -3.15 10.84 -13.30
C VAL A 257 -1.92 10.62 -14.17
N SER A 258 -1.82 11.39 -15.24
CA SER A 258 -0.65 11.45 -16.12
C SER A 258 0.27 12.58 -15.67
N ILE A 259 1.58 12.29 -15.60
CA ILE A 259 2.61 13.21 -15.13
C ILE A 259 3.63 13.41 -16.24
N GLU A 260 3.68 14.63 -16.76
CA GLU A 260 4.48 15.03 -17.90
C GLU A 260 5.49 16.13 -17.52
N GLN A 261 6.58 16.26 -18.28
CA GLN A 261 7.46 17.40 -18.15
C GLN A 261 6.71 18.68 -18.63
N LYS A 262 7.00 19.77 -17.98
CA LYS A 262 6.43 21.09 -18.31
C LYS A 262 7.15 21.72 -19.50
#